data_87a65505b52439d765b7996fb4077bc0
#
_entry.id   87a65505b52439d765b7996fb4077bc0
#
_cell.length_a   1.000
_cell.length_b   1.000
_cell.length_c   1.000
_cell.angle_alpha   90.00
_cell.angle_beta   90.00
_cell.angle_gamma   90.00
#
_symmetry.space_group_name_H-M   'P 1'
#
loop_
_entity.id
_entity.type
_entity.pdbx_description
1 polymer ?
#
loop_
_entity_poly.entity_id
_entity_poly.type
_entity_poly.pdbx_seq_one_letter_code
_entity_poly.pdbx_strand_id
1 'polypeptide(L)'
;MIVRGAASLVGVHGGDRPEPAADCGSTAAEGPYDLVVRSRRTVTPEGERPLAVAVRDGVIAALLPYEEAVPAEESADLGDLPLLPGLVDSHVHVNEPGRTHWEGFATATRAAAAGGVTTIVDMPLNSLPPTVDVAALEVKRKAAGGRCHVDVAFWGGAIPGNLADLRPLHEAGVAGVKCFLSPSGVDEFPALDRDGLRAALAEVAAFDGLLIVHAEDPALLSDPGGPAYEDFLRSRPQEAERRAVEQVIALAAETGAQAHIVHVSAAACVEPLRAARSAGVRVTAETCPHYLTLSAEQVTGPAYKCCPPIREAANRDALWRALADGVLMGVVSDHSPSTPDLKVPDFAAAWGGISSLQVGLPVVWTEARARGYGLADVVRWMAEGPARLAGLPYKGAIRVGADADLVAFDPDAEFTVDVTALHHRNPVSPYHGARLAGVVRTTWLRGSPVDPAAPRGRLLRRGAR
;
A
#
# COMPACT_ATOMS: atom_id res chain seq x y z
N MET A 1 52.54 28.82 34.88
CA MET A 1 53.41 27.91 35.63
C MET A 1 53.19 26.56 34.99
N ILE A 2 53.89 26.20 33.85
CA ILE A 2 55.18 25.52 33.80
C ILE A 2 55.04 24.17 34.56
N VAL A 3 55.21 22.95 33.95
CA VAL A 3 56.33 22.32 33.23
C VAL A 3 55.76 21.02 32.60
N ARG A 4 55.82 20.67 31.33
CA ARG A 4 56.86 20.00 30.52
C ARG A 4 57.40 18.65 31.05
N GLY A 5 57.37 17.65 30.14
CA GLY A 5 58.24 16.47 30.08
C GLY A 5 57.63 15.38 29.23
N ALA A 6 57.93 15.23 28.02
CA ALA A 6 59.04 14.77 27.20
C ALA A 6 59.17 13.23 27.16
N ALA A 7 58.79 12.69 26.01
CA ALA A 7 59.39 11.76 25.04
C ALA A 7 60.19 10.55 25.53
N SER A 8 59.93 9.37 24.98
CA SER A 8 60.94 8.51 24.39
C SER A 8 60.38 7.56 23.34
N LEU A 9 61.02 7.54 22.19
CA LEU A 9 60.93 6.63 21.04
C LEU A 9 61.66 5.34 21.30
N VAL A 10 61.22 4.23 20.72
CA VAL A 10 61.94 3.07 20.12
C VAL A 10 60.82 2.07 19.76
N GLY A 11 60.59 1.47 18.61
CA GLY A 11 61.36 1.23 17.41
C GLY A 11 60.77 0.00 16.73
N VAL A 12 60.32 0.16 15.50
CA VAL A 12 60.43 -0.71 14.31
C VAL A 12 60.33 -2.24 14.48
N HIS A 13 59.36 -2.91 13.88
CA HIS A 13 59.43 -3.84 12.75
C HIS A 13 58.14 -4.68 12.60
N GLY A 14 57.76 -4.93 11.34
CA GLY A 14 56.91 -6.03 10.95
C GLY A 14 55.70 -5.56 10.12
N GLY A 15 55.87 -5.40 8.81
CA GLY A 15 54.76 -5.25 7.87
C GLY A 15 54.00 -6.56 7.78
N ASP A 16 52.68 -6.46 7.98
CA ASP A 16 51.72 -7.41 7.44
C ASP A 16 50.81 -6.64 6.49
N ARG A 17 50.90 -7.01 5.21
CA ARG A 17 49.95 -6.60 4.18
C ARG A 17 48.60 -7.22 4.55
N PRO A 18 47.49 -6.49 4.48
CA PRO A 18 46.20 -7.14 4.50
C PRO A 18 46.10 -8.03 3.24
N GLU A 19 45.84 -9.30 3.47
CA GLU A 19 45.43 -10.23 2.41
C GLU A 19 44.23 -9.65 1.67
N PRO A 20 44.11 -9.87 0.33
CA PRO A 20 42.96 -9.47 -0.41
C PRO A 20 41.76 -10.19 0.17
N ALA A 21 40.65 -9.42 0.41
CA ALA A 21 39.39 -9.95 0.84
C ALA A 21 39.04 -11.16 -0.05
N ALA A 22 38.76 -12.27 0.62
CA ALA A 22 38.33 -13.49 -0.02
C ALA A 22 37.17 -13.16 -0.95
N ASP A 23 37.38 -13.44 -2.20
CA ASP A 23 36.37 -13.53 -3.25
C ASP A 23 35.22 -14.35 -2.67
N CYS A 24 34.08 -13.68 -2.48
CA CYS A 24 32.86 -14.34 -2.04
C CYS A 24 32.41 -15.19 -3.22
N GLY A 25 32.99 -16.37 -3.29
CA GLY A 25 32.78 -17.35 -4.34
C GLY A 25 31.26 -17.50 -4.53
N SER A 26 30.80 -17.12 -5.72
CA SER A 26 29.54 -17.54 -6.28
C SER A 26 29.43 -19.07 -6.11
N THR A 27 28.74 -19.51 -5.09
CA THR A 27 28.18 -20.85 -5.09
C THR A 27 27.04 -20.81 -6.11
N ALA A 28 27.38 -21.01 -7.39
CA ALA A 28 26.43 -21.37 -8.40
C ALA A 28 25.70 -22.62 -7.86
N ALA A 29 24.46 -22.46 -7.42
CA ALA A 29 23.63 -23.58 -7.05
C ALA A 29 23.53 -24.49 -8.29
N GLU A 30 23.94 -25.75 -8.16
CA GLU A 30 23.91 -26.74 -9.21
C GLU A 30 22.44 -26.99 -9.65
N GLY A 31 22.08 -26.56 -10.86
CA GLY A 31 20.79 -26.80 -11.50
C GLY A 31 20.25 -25.57 -12.24
N PRO A 32 19.30 -25.77 -13.16
CA PRO A 32 18.66 -24.66 -13.87
C PRO A 32 17.83 -23.80 -12.93
N TYR A 33 17.59 -22.54 -13.29
CA TYR A 33 16.57 -21.70 -12.64
C TYR A 33 15.17 -22.16 -13.06
N ASP A 34 14.15 -21.95 -12.22
CA ASP A 34 12.77 -22.26 -12.59
C ASP A 34 12.27 -21.30 -13.67
N LEU A 35 12.63 -20.01 -13.54
CA LEU A 35 12.26 -18.96 -14.48
C LEU A 35 13.38 -17.93 -14.61
N VAL A 36 13.59 -17.43 -15.83
CA VAL A 36 14.39 -16.21 -16.07
C VAL A 36 13.56 -15.21 -16.87
N VAL A 37 13.33 -14.02 -16.29
CA VAL A 37 12.67 -12.91 -16.97
C VAL A 37 13.70 -11.84 -17.30
N ARG A 38 13.81 -11.48 -18.59
CA ARG A 38 14.74 -10.47 -19.09
C ARG A 38 14.00 -9.21 -19.49
N SER A 39 14.55 -8.07 -19.12
CA SER A 39 14.08 -6.76 -19.59
C SER A 39 15.24 -5.78 -19.63
N ARG A 40 15.31 -4.96 -20.68
CA ARG A 40 16.24 -3.82 -20.72
C ARG A 40 15.83 -2.70 -19.77
N ARG A 41 14.62 -2.79 -19.21
CA ARG A 41 14.01 -1.79 -18.36
C ARG A 41 13.48 -2.41 -17.05
N THR A 42 14.33 -3.14 -16.34
CA THR A 42 13.99 -3.71 -15.03
C THR A 42 14.08 -2.63 -13.96
N VAL A 43 12.98 -2.37 -13.26
CA VAL A 43 12.91 -1.37 -12.19
C VAL A 43 13.29 -2.01 -10.86
N THR A 44 14.43 -1.59 -10.31
CA THR A 44 14.98 -2.03 -9.03
C THR A 44 15.05 -0.85 -8.04
N PRO A 45 15.33 -1.07 -6.76
CA PRO A 45 15.54 0.02 -5.79
C PRO A 45 16.65 1.01 -6.21
N GLU A 46 17.62 0.55 -7.02
CA GLU A 46 18.71 1.38 -7.54
C GLU A 46 18.38 2.09 -8.86
N GLY A 47 17.17 1.89 -9.37
CA GLY A 47 16.67 2.49 -10.60
C GLY A 47 16.41 1.48 -11.74
N GLU A 48 16.14 2.00 -12.94
CA GLU A 48 15.83 1.22 -14.14
C GLU A 48 17.13 0.76 -14.82
N ARG A 49 17.27 -0.56 -15.04
CA ARG A 49 18.49 -1.19 -15.60
C ARG A 49 18.16 -2.39 -16.49
N PRO A 50 19.04 -2.71 -17.50
CA PRO A 50 18.93 -3.95 -18.27
C PRO A 50 19.39 -5.15 -17.43
N LEU A 51 18.47 -6.04 -17.06
CA LEU A 51 18.74 -7.20 -16.21
C LEU A 51 17.99 -8.46 -16.70
N ALA A 52 18.55 -9.62 -16.35
CA ALA A 52 17.87 -10.89 -16.29
C ALA A 52 17.61 -11.24 -14.82
N VAL A 53 16.34 -11.38 -14.44
CA VAL A 53 15.90 -11.77 -13.11
C VAL A 53 15.75 -13.28 -13.09
N ALA A 54 16.64 -13.94 -12.35
CA ALA A 54 16.67 -15.40 -12.25
C ALA A 54 15.95 -15.84 -10.96
N VAL A 55 15.01 -16.77 -11.09
CA VAL A 55 14.08 -17.23 -10.04
C VAL A 55 14.33 -18.69 -9.72
N ARG A 56 14.33 -19.03 -8.43
CA ARG A 56 14.36 -20.41 -7.92
C ARG A 56 13.46 -20.52 -6.69
N ASP A 57 12.64 -21.56 -6.63
CA ASP A 57 11.70 -21.81 -5.53
C ASP A 57 10.79 -20.61 -5.21
N GLY A 58 10.42 -19.85 -6.27
CA GLY A 58 9.58 -18.67 -6.13
C GLY A 58 10.29 -17.43 -5.58
N VAL A 59 11.62 -17.45 -5.46
CA VAL A 59 12.46 -16.37 -4.92
C VAL A 59 13.39 -15.85 -6.01
N ILE A 60 13.66 -14.55 -6.01
CA ILE A 60 14.70 -13.96 -6.86
C ILE A 60 16.06 -14.43 -6.35
N ALA A 61 16.66 -15.38 -7.07
CA ALA A 61 17.93 -16.00 -6.69
C ALA A 61 19.13 -15.16 -7.18
N ALA A 62 19.02 -14.51 -8.35
CA ALA A 62 20.07 -13.66 -8.90
C ALA A 62 19.50 -12.54 -9.76
N LEU A 63 20.26 -11.44 -9.86
CA LEU A 63 20.10 -10.37 -10.83
C LEU A 63 21.34 -10.39 -11.72
N LEU A 64 21.16 -10.77 -12.96
CA LEU A 64 22.24 -11.01 -13.93
C LEU A 64 22.22 -9.93 -15.03
N PRO A 65 23.32 -9.72 -15.75
CA PRO A 65 23.31 -8.90 -16.96
C PRO A 65 22.24 -9.39 -17.95
N TYR A 66 21.58 -8.48 -18.65
CA TYR A 66 20.49 -8.80 -19.58
C TYR A 66 20.88 -9.85 -20.62
N GLU A 67 22.12 -9.77 -21.16
CA GLU A 67 22.62 -10.65 -22.22
C GLU A 67 23.17 -12.00 -21.69
N GLU A 68 23.23 -12.18 -20.37
CA GLU A 68 23.80 -13.40 -19.79
C GLU A 68 22.90 -14.60 -20.03
N ALA A 69 23.41 -15.60 -20.74
CA ALA A 69 22.71 -16.85 -20.99
C ALA A 69 22.88 -17.82 -19.83
N VAL A 70 21.80 -18.11 -19.11
CA VAL A 70 21.77 -19.07 -18.02
C VAL A 70 20.70 -20.14 -18.25
N PRO A 71 20.92 -21.39 -17.81
CA PRO A 71 19.93 -22.46 -17.92
C PRO A 71 18.69 -22.14 -17.07
N ALA A 72 17.50 -22.27 -17.65
CA ALA A 72 16.23 -22.12 -16.96
C ALA A 72 15.20 -23.10 -17.56
N GLU A 73 14.23 -23.54 -16.73
CA GLU A 73 13.11 -24.34 -17.20
C GLU A 73 12.15 -23.51 -18.05
N GLU A 74 11.89 -22.28 -17.61
CA GLU A 74 11.10 -21.28 -18.33
C GLU A 74 11.90 -19.99 -18.52
N SER A 75 11.66 -19.29 -19.63
CA SER A 75 12.25 -17.98 -19.89
C SER A 75 11.28 -17.07 -20.61
N ALA A 76 11.30 -15.79 -20.23
CA ALA A 76 10.57 -14.71 -20.88
C ALA A 76 11.51 -13.55 -21.20
N ASP A 77 11.62 -13.18 -22.47
CA ASP A 77 12.36 -11.99 -22.90
C ASP A 77 11.34 -10.88 -23.22
N LEU A 78 11.33 -9.83 -22.41
CA LEU A 78 10.45 -8.69 -22.55
C LEU A 78 11.02 -7.60 -23.47
N GLY A 79 12.29 -7.71 -23.88
CA GLY A 79 12.95 -6.68 -24.67
C GLY A 79 12.96 -5.33 -23.96
N ASP A 80 12.31 -4.32 -24.57
CA ASP A 80 12.21 -2.97 -24.02
C ASP A 80 10.94 -2.76 -23.16
N LEU A 81 10.13 -3.79 -22.95
CA LEU A 81 8.98 -3.72 -22.07
C LEU A 81 9.46 -3.71 -20.59
N PRO A 82 9.09 -2.71 -19.79
CA PRO A 82 9.46 -2.64 -18.38
C PRO A 82 9.04 -3.85 -17.56
N LEU A 83 9.96 -4.30 -16.70
CA LEU A 83 9.70 -5.28 -15.65
C LEU A 83 9.69 -4.57 -14.29
N LEU A 84 8.54 -4.56 -13.63
CA LEU A 84 8.33 -3.97 -12.31
C LEU A 84 8.28 -5.07 -11.26
N PRO A 85 8.56 -4.78 -9.97
CA PRO A 85 8.14 -5.66 -8.89
C PRO A 85 6.62 -5.73 -8.82
N GLY A 86 6.09 -6.81 -8.28
CA GLY A 86 4.69 -6.89 -7.93
C GLY A 86 4.30 -5.76 -6.99
N LEU A 87 3.21 -5.06 -7.30
CA LEU A 87 2.71 -3.99 -6.47
C LEU A 87 2.13 -4.54 -5.16
N VAL A 88 2.14 -3.70 -4.13
CA VAL A 88 1.56 -3.98 -2.82
C VAL A 88 0.49 -2.93 -2.52
N ASP A 89 -0.72 -3.37 -2.24
CA ASP A 89 -1.80 -2.48 -1.85
C ASP A 89 -2.18 -2.74 -0.39
N SER A 90 -1.74 -1.84 0.48
CA SER A 90 -1.94 -1.97 1.91
C SER A 90 -3.30 -1.46 2.40
N HIS A 91 -4.21 -1.05 1.50
CA HIS A 91 -5.52 -0.51 1.87
C HIS A 91 -6.63 -1.02 0.96
N VAL A 92 -7.16 -2.20 1.28
CA VAL A 92 -8.21 -2.86 0.49
C VAL A 92 -9.33 -3.35 1.40
N HIS A 93 -10.59 -3.05 1.06
CA HIS A 93 -11.77 -3.58 1.74
C HIS A 93 -12.37 -4.73 0.93
N VAL A 94 -12.03 -5.97 1.32
CA VAL A 94 -12.55 -7.18 0.65
C VAL A 94 -13.99 -7.49 1.06
N ASN A 95 -14.42 -7.04 2.25
CA ASN A 95 -15.79 -7.15 2.76
C ASN A 95 -16.26 -8.60 3.01
N GLU A 96 -15.38 -9.57 3.02
CA GLU A 96 -15.67 -10.97 3.30
C GLU A 96 -14.99 -11.40 4.61
N PRO A 97 -15.69 -12.14 5.50
CA PRO A 97 -17.08 -12.65 5.37
C PRO A 97 -18.16 -11.59 5.65
N GLY A 98 -19.41 -11.96 5.45
CA GLY A 98 -20.61 -11.21 5.83
C GLY A 98 -21.15 -10.28 4.76
N ARG A 99 -20.31 -9.50 4.07
CA ARG A 99 -20.69 -8.62 2.97
C ARG A 99 -20.03 -9.01 1.63
N THR A 100 -19.87 -10.31 1.40
CA THR A 100 -19.25 -10.85 0.16
C THR A 100 -19.95 -10.39 -1.13
N HIS A 101 -21.21 -9.99 -1.06
CA HIS A 101 -21.92 -9.41 -2.20
C HIS A 101 -21.42 -8.01 -2.61
N TRP A 102 -20.67 -7.32 -1.74
CA TRP A 102 -19.98 -6.06 -2.08
C TRP A 102 -18.67 -6.31 -2.82
N GLU A 103 -17.90 -7.35 -2.42
CA GLU A 103 -16.67 -7.78 -3.09
C GLU A 103 -16.40 -9.27 -2.80
N GLY A 104 -15.33 -9.62 -2.17
CA GLY A 104 -14.91 -10.98 -1.82
C GLY A 104 -13.48 -11.26 -2.23
N PHE A 105 -12.84 -12.21 -1.55
CA PHE A 105 -11.42 -12.53 -1.78
C PHE A 105 -11.14 -12.97 -3.22
N ALA A 106 -12.01 -13.77 -3.82
CA ALA A 106 -11.81 -14.27 -5.18
C ALA A 106 -11.83 -13.14 -6.24
N THR A 107 -12.77 -12.20 -6.15
CA THR A 107 -12.90 -11.09 -7.12
C THR A 107 -11.87 -10.02 -6.87
N ALA A 108 -11.68 -9.57 -5.62
CA ALA A 108 -10.67 -8.58 -5.27
C ALA A 108 -9.26 -9.04 -5.68
N THR A 109 -8.88 -10.29 -5.39
CA THR A 109 -7.53 -10.78 -5.71
C THR A 109 -7.31 -11.06 -7.20
N ARG A 110 -8.38 -11.36 -7.97
CA ARG A 110 -8.31 -11.36 -9.45
C ARG A 110 -8.12 -9.96 -10.00
N ALA A 111 -8.88 -8.99 -9.49
CA ALA A 111 -8.73 -7.59 -9.87
C ALA A 111 -7.33 -7.06 -9.54
N ALA A 112 -6.81 -7.40 -8.36
CA ALA A 112 -5.44 -7.10 -7.95
C ALA A 112 -4.41 -7.62 -8.97
N ALA A 113 -4.46 -8.91 -9.28
CA ALA A 113 -3.54 -9.54 -10.24
C ALA A 113 -3.59 -8.88 -11.62
N ALA A 114 -4.79 -8.60 -12.14
CA ALA A 114 -4.98 -7.92 -13.42
C ALA A 114 -4.45 -6.47 -13.41
N GLY A 115 -4.40 -5.83 -12.23
CA GLY A 115 -3.81 -4.51 -12.02
C GLY A 115 -2.32 -4.51 -11.66
N GLY A 116 -1.65 -5.68 -11.66
CA GLY A 116 -0.23 -5.79 -11.29
C GLY A 116 0.03 -5.81 -9.78
N VAL A 117 -1.02 -5.88 -8.96
CA VAL A 117 -0.91 -6.00 -7.51
C VAL A 117 -0.78 -7.48 -7.14
N THR A 118 0.31 -7.85 -6.50
CA THR A 118 0.61 -9.23 -6.09
C THR A 118 0.39 -9.48 -4.61
N THR A 119 0.18 -8.42 -3.84
CA THR A 119 -0.09 -8.49 -2.41
C THR A 119 -1.08 -7.42 -2.01
N ILE A 120 -2.14 -7.80 -1.31
CA ILE A 120 -3.10 -6.89 -0.68
C ILE A 120 -3.08 -7.04 0.83
N VAL A 121 -3.41 -5.96 1.56
CA VAL A 121 -3.67 -6.05 3.00
C VAL A 121 -5.11 -5.66 3.26
N ASP A 122 -5.93 -6.64 3.67
CA ASP A 122 -7.35 -6.44 3.87
C ASP A 122 -7.66 -5.71 5.18
N MET A 123 -8.53 -4.72 5.11
CA MET A 123 -8.97 -3.89 6.22
C MET A 123 -9.86 -4.66 7.22
N PRO A 124 -9.88 -4.27 8.52
CA PRO A 124 -10.58 -5.03 9.54
C PRO A 124 -12.10 -4.88 9.50
N LEU A 125 -12.60 -3.88 8.79
CA LEU A 125 -14.02 -3.55 8.77
C LEU A 125 -14.66 -3.79 7.41
N ASN A 126 -15.96 -3.63 7.42
CA ASN A 126 -17.02 -4.08 6.55
C ASN A 126 -17.20 -5.61 6.54
N SER A 127 -16.24 -6.43 6.96
CA SER A 127 -16.50 -7.87 7.21
C SER A 127 -17.30 -8.07 8.50
N LEU A 128 -18.05 -9.17 8.57
CA LEU A 128 -18.84 -9.57 9.74
C LEU A 128 -18.43 -10.98 10.18
N PRO A 129 -17.80 -11.13 11.35
CA PRO A 129 -17.44 -10.06 12.30
C PRO A 129 -16.29 -9.18 11.78
N PRO A 130 -16.14 -7.94 12.27
CA PRO A 130 -14.95 -7.12 12.05
C PRO A 130 -13.73 -7.76 12.73
N THR A 131 -12.52 -7.52 12.22
CA THR A 131 -11.30 -8.18 12.70
C THR A 131 -10.75 -7.46 13.96
N VAL A 132 -11.46 -7.55 15.06
CA VAL A 132 -11.14 -6.83 16.30
C VAL A 132 -10.56 -7.71 17.40
N ASP A 133 -10.51 -9.02 17.19
CA ASP A 133 -9.88 -10.04 18.03
C ASP A 133 -9.33 -11.19 17.18
N VAL A 134 -8.60 -12.11 17.81
CA VAL A 134 -7.98 -13.27 17.14
C VAL A 134 -9.04 -14.23 16.59
N ALA A 135 -10.17 -14.39 17.25
CA ALA A 135 -11.24 -15.29 16.77
C ALA A 135 -11.84 -14.77 15.46
N ALA A 136 -12.12 -13.48 15.37
CA ALA A 136 -12.58 -12.83 14.15
C ALA A 136 -11.53 -12.90 13.02
N LEU A 137 -10.23 -12.74 13.36
CA LEU A 137 -9.13 -12.91 12.40
C LEU A 137 -9.12 -14.35 11.81
N GLU A 138 -9.30 -15.37 12.63
CA GLU A 138 -9.35 -16.76 12.15
C GLU A 138 -10.59 -17.05 11.28
N VAL A 139 -11.74 -16.44 11.60
CA VAL A 139 -12.93 -16.50 10.72
C VAL A 139 -12.62 -15.91 9.35
N LYS A 140 -11.96 -14.75 9.31
CA LYS A 140 -11.55 -14.08 8.07
C LYS A 140 -10.51 -14.89 7.29
N ARG A 141 -9.47 -15.43 7.96
CA ARG A 141 -8.47 -16.31 7.33
C ARG A 141 -9.10 -17.55 6.70
N LYS A 142 -10.06 -18.15 7.40
CA LYS A 142 -10.82 -19.29 6.86
C LYS A 142 -11.62 -18.93 5.62
N ALA A 143 -12.23 -17.72 5.59
CA ALA A 143 -12.95 -17.24 4.41
C ALA A 143 -12.02 -17.01 3.21
N ALA A 144 -10.79 -16.50 3.44
CA ALA A 144 -9.79 -16.24 2.42
C ALA A 144 -9.12 -17.52 1.89
N GLY A 145 -8.98 -18.56 2.73
CA GLY A 145 -8.22 -19.76 2.42
C GLY A 145 -8.63 -20.45 1.12
N GLY A 146 -7.66 -20.67 0.23
CA GLY A 146 -7.85 -21.34 -1.07
C GLY A 146 -8.62 -20.53 -2.13
N ARG A 147 -8.89 -19.23 -1.89
CA ARG A 147 -9.66 -18.37 -2.81
C ARG A 147 -8.85 -17.24 -3.43
N CYS A 148 -7.67 -16.95 -2.88
CA CYS A 148 -6.88 -15.79 -3.25
C CYS A 148 -6.00 -16.06 -4.46
N HIS A 149 -6.02 -15.17 -5.45
CA HIS A 149 -5.16 -15.21 -6.64
C HIS A 149 -3.82 -14.50 -6.42
N VAL A 150 -3.76 -13.59 -5.46
CA VAL A 150 -2.54 -12.93 -4.97
C VAL A 150 -2.41 -13.12 -3.47
N ASP A 151 -1.27 -12.77 -2.89
CA ASP A 151 -1.04 -12.91 -1.47
C ASP A 151 -1.87 -11.90 -0.66
N VAL A 152 -2.32 -12.31 0.53
CA VAL A 152 -3.21 -11.50 1.38
C VAL A 152 -2.67 -11.45 2.80
N ALA A 153 -2.43 -10.24 3.30
CA ALA A 153 -2.24 -9.94 4.71
C ALA A 153 -3.49 -9.28 5.29
N PHE A 154 -3.51 -9.05 6.61
CA PHE A 154 -4.68 -8.52 7.31
C PHE A 154 -4.30 -7.41 8.28
N TRP A 155 -5.15 -6.39 8.40
CA TRP A 155 -5.15 -5.46 9.51
C TRP A 155 -6.07 -5.95 10.62
N GLY A 156 -5.69 -5.72 11.88
CA GLY A 156 -6.59 -5.79 13.03
C GLY A 156 -7.32 -4.45 13.22
N GLY A 157 -8.33 -4.43 14.08
CA GLY A 157 -9.09 -3.23 14.42
C GLY A 157 -8.91 -2.83 15.88
N ALA A 158 -8.79 -1.52 16.13
CA ALA A 158 -8.84 -0.92 17.45
C ALA A 158 -10.13 -0.12 17.58
N ILE A 159 -11.01 -0.55 18.47
CA ILE A 159 -12.32 0.03 18.76
C ILE A 159 -12.49 0.23 20.28
N PRO A 160 -13.49 0.99 20.75
CA PRO A 160 -13.77 1.06 22.17
C PRO A 160 -13.99 -0.32 22.79
N GLY A 161 -13.26 -0.62 23.86
CA GLY A 161 -13.44 -1.85 24.66
C GLY A 161 -12.55 -3.04 24.27
N ASN A 162 -11.78 -3.01 23.13
CA ASN A 162 -10.93 -4.13 22.74
C ASN A 162 -9.41 -3.91 22.95
N LEU A 163 -9.02 -2.99 23.81
CA LEU A 163 -7.61 -2.65 24.03
C LEU A 163 -6.75 -3.88 24.38
N ALA A 164 -7.29 -4.83 25.14
CA ALA A 164 -6.62 -6.07 25.53
C ALA A 164 -6.39 -7.04 24.38
N ASP A 165 -7.11 -6.89 23.25
CA ASP A 165 -7.01 -7.76 22.08
C ASP A 165 -5.93 -7.30 21.08
N LEU A 166 -5.38 -6.06 21.22
CA LEU A 166 -4.44 -5.50 20.26
C LEU A 166 -3.13 -6.26 20.23
N ARG A 167 -2.57 -6.62 21.39
CA ARG A 167 -1.35 -7.44 21.48
C ARG A 167 -1.57 -8.87 20.95
N PRO A 168 -2.62 -9.61 21.33
CA PRO A 168 -2.95 -10.90 20.72
C PRO A 168 -3.09 -10.86 19.18
N LEU A 169 -3.74 -9.82 18.63
CA LEU A 169 -3.82 -9.62 17.18
C LEU A 169 -2.44 -9.42 16.55
N HIS A 170 -1.59 -8.58 17.16
CA HIS A 170 -0.22 -8.36 16.69
C HIS A 170 0.59 -9.67 16.69
N GLU A 171 0.52 -10.46 17.76
CA GLU A 171 1.19 -11.76 17.89
C GLU A 171 0.64 -12.80 16.89
N ALA A 172 -0.65 -12.71 16.57
CA ALA A 172 -1.27 -13.49 15.50
C ALA A 172 -0.79 -13.11 14.10
N GLY A 173 -0.01 -12.00 13.95
CA GLY A 173 0.69 -11.61 12.74
C GLY A 173 -0.11 -10.70 11.81
N VAL A 174 -1.04 -9.87 12.33
CA VAL A 174 -1.61 -8.77 11.55
C VAL A 174 -0.53 -7.71 11.26
N ALA A 175 -0.69 -6.97 10.16
CA ALA A 175 0.25 -5.92 9.76
C ALA A 175 0.34 -4.78 10.78
N GLY A 176 -0.75 -4.49 11.45
CA GLY A 176 -0.95 -3.51 12.50
C GLY A 176 -2.44 -3.42 12.80
N VAL A 177 -2.88 -2.35 13.46
CA VAL A 177 -4.29 -2.16 13.83
C VAL A 177 -4.83 -0.84 13.31
N LYS A 178 -6.08 -0.84 12.83
CA LYS A 178 -6.81 0.30 12.27
C LYS A 178 -7.76 0.87 13.30
N CYS A 179 -7.84 2.20 13.38
CA CYS A 179 -8.93 2.89 14.07
C CYS A 179 -9.52 4.04 13.24
N PHE A 180 -10.67 4.52 13.67
CA PHE A 180 -11.34 5.72 13.17
C PHE A 180 -11.43 6.75 14.29
N LEU A 181 -11.36 8.04 13.95
CA LEU A 181 -11.63 9.15 14.85
C LEU A 181 -13.00 9.81 14.60
N SER A 182 -13.67 9.41 13.53
CA SER A 182 -15.03 9.79 13.16
C SER A 182 -15.85 8.55 12.86
N PRO A 183 -17.19 8.60 12.76
CA PRO A 183 -18.00 7.43 12.43
C PRO A 183 -17.53 6.73 11.16
N SER A 184 -17.31 5.41 11.26
CA SER A 184 -16.82 4.58 10.16
C SER A 184 -17.86 4.27 9.08
N GLY A 185 -19.12 4.54 9.39
CA GLY A 185 -20.28 4.18 8.55
C GLY A 185 -20.88 2.82 8.87
N VAL A 186 -20.28 2.04 9.77
CA VAL A 186 -20.80 0.74 10.23
C VAL A 186 -20.79 0.66 11.76
N ASP A 187 -21.90 0.22 12.35
CA ASP A 187 -22.08 0.22 13.80
C ASP A 187 -21.12 -0.73 14.55
N GLU A 188 -20.73 -1.82 13.89
CA GLU A 188 -19.83 -2.82 14.44
C GLU A 188 -18.36 -2.36 14.53
N PHE A 189 -18.04 -1.18 13.99
CA PHE A 189 -16.68 -0.61 14.04
C PHE A 189 -16.72 0.86 14.49
N PRO A 190 -17.04 1.13 15.77
CA PRO A 190 -17.16 2.48 16.31
C PRO A 190 -15.81 3.20 16.39
N ALA A 191 -15.85 4.54 16.32
CA ALA A 191 -14.68 5.39 16.41
C ALA A 191 -14.11 5.46 17.84
N LEU A 192 -12.81 5.70 17.94
CA LEU A 192 -12.15 6.06 19.19
C LEU A 192 -12.29 7.57 19.45
N ASP A 193 -12.54 7.92 20.68
CA ASP A 193 -12.34 9.28 21.17
C ASP A 193 -10.84 9.56 21.44
N ARG A 194 -10.53 10.77 21.92
CA ARG A 194 -9.15 11.16 22.19
C ARG A 194 -8.46 10.27 23.23
N ASP A 195 -9.15 9.86 24.27
CA ASP A 195 -8.57 9.04 25.34
C ASP A 195 -8.40 7.59 24.89
N GLY A 196 -9.35 7.06 24.12
CA GLY A 196 -9.24 5.76 23.46
C GLY A 196 -8.08 5.73 22.45
N LEU A 197 -7.90 6.78 21.66
CA LEU A 197 -6.75 6.91 20.75
C LEU A 197 -5.42 6.91 21.52
N ARG A 198 -5.32 7.69 22.61
CA ARG A 198 -4.12 7.70 23.47
C ARG A 198 -3.83 6.32 24.04
N ALA A 199 -4.85 5.63 24.55
CA ALA A 199 -4.71 4.29 25.10
C ALA A 199 -4.26 3.27 24.04
N ALA A 200 -4.85 3.31 22.84
CA ALA A 200 -4.47 2.44 21.73
C ALA A 200 -3.03 2.69 21.28
N LEU A 201 -2.61 3.97 21.15
CA LEU A 201 -1.22 4.33 20.81
C LEU A 201 -0.24 3.83 21.89
N ALA A 202 -0.54 4.03 23.17
CA ALA A 202 0.30 3.55 24.26
C ALA A 202 0.43 2.02 24.26
N GLU A 203 -0.67 1.29 24.00
CA GLU A 203 -0.65 -0.17 23.91
C GLU A 203 0.19 -0.64 22.71
N VAL A 204 0.01 -0.08 21.51
CA VAL A 204 0.81 -0.49 20.34
C VAL A 204 2.30 -0.13 20.50
N ALA A 205 2.62 0.96 21.19
CA ALA A 205 4.00 1.32 21.52
C ALA A 205 4.68 0.26 22.42
N ALA A 206 3.92 -0.35 23.35
CA ALA A 206 4.45 -1.34 24.28
C ALA A 206 4.91 -2.66 23.61
N PHE A 207 4.53 -2.91 22.36
CA PHE A 207 4.98 -4.06 21.56
C PHE A 207 5.57 -3.68 20.18
N ASP A 208 5.97 -2.42 20.02
CA ASP A 208 6.49 -1.84 18.76
C ASP A 208 5.57 -2.11 17.56
N GLY A 209 4.26 -2.04 17.78
CA GLY A 209 3.23 -2.20 16.77
C GLY A 209 2.97 -0.93 15.98
N LEU A 210 2.03 -1.01 15.03
CA LEU A 210 1.61 0.09 14.17
C LEU A 210 0.11 0.34 14.33
N LEU A 211 -0.27 1.60 14.59
CA LEU A 211 -1.66 2.06 14.51
C LEU A 211 -1.87 2.87 13.23
N ILE A 212 -2.80 2.44 12.38
CA ILE A 212 -3.20 3.20 11.19
C ILE A 212 -4.55 3.89 11.45
N VAL A 213 -4.70 5.15 11.04
CA VAL A 213 -5.77 6.03 11.52
C VAL A 213 -6.52 6.69 10.38
N HIS A 214 -7.84 6.47 10.32
CA HIS A 214 -8.75 7.37 9.59
C HIS A 214 -8.92 8.64 10.43
N ALA A 215 -8.31 9.73 9.99
CA ALA A 215 -8.13 10.94 10.76
C ALA A 215 -9.03 12.08 10.25
N GLU A 216 -10.28 12.13 10.72
CA GLU A 216 -11.18 13.27 10.59
C GLU A 216 -11.72 13.63 11.98
N ASP A 217 -11.65 14.91 12.36
CA ASP A 217 -12.18 15.42 13.65
C ASP A 217 -13.71 15.49 13.61
N PRO A 218 -14.44 14.66 14.38
CA PRO A 218 -15.89 14.63 14.34
C PRO A 218 -16.54 15.96 14.76
N ALA A 219 -15.85 16.80 15.54
CA ALA A 219 -16.36 18.10 15.96
C ALA A 219 -16.47 19.12 14.80
N LEU A 220 -15.80 18.86 13.68
CA LEU A 220 -15.82 19.70 12.48
C LEU A 220 -16.62 19.08 11.33
N LEU A 221 -17.11 17.87 11.52
CA LEU A 221 -18.00 17.24 10.53
C LEU A 221 -19.44 17.68 10.78
N SER A 222 -20.22 17.80 9.72
CA SER A 222 -21.64 18.13 9.80
C SER A 222 -22.45 17.31 8.80
N ASP A 223 -23.77 17.33 8.95
CA ASP A 223 -24.65 16.82 7.89
C ASP A 223 -24.48 17.65 6.63
N PRO A 224 -24.48 17.02 5.44
CA PRO A 224 -24.29 17.73 4.17
C PRO A 224 -25.31 18.85 3.94
N GLY A 225 -26.52 18.74 4.47
CA GLY A 225 -27.59 19.76 4.32
C GLY A 225 -28.24 19.80 2.93
N GLY A 226 -27.75 19.01 1.99
CA GLY A 226 -28.28 18.89 0.62
C GLY A 226 -27.69 17.71 -0.13
N PRO A 227 -28.27 17.35 -1.29
CA PRO A 227 -27.89 16.16 -2.06
C PRO A 227 -26.66 16.35 -2.96
N ALA A 228 -26.18 17.58 -3.13
CA ALA A 228 -25.10 17.88 -4.07
C ALA A 228 -23.71 17.50 -3.50
N TYR A 229 -22.74 17.31 -4.39
CA TYR A 229 -21.36 17.02 -3.99
C TYR A 229 -20.74 18.16 -3.18
N GLU A 230 -21.02 19.39 -3.55
CA GLU A 230 -20.54 20.59 -2.85
C GLU A 230 -21.05 20.66 -1.40
N ASP A 231 -22.27 20.17 -1.14
CA ASP A 231 -22.82 20.08 0.22
C ASP A 231 -22.06 19.04 1.02
N PHE A 232 -21.81 17.88 0.41
CA PHE A 232 -20.99 16.83 1.01
C PHE A 232 -19.56 17.28 1.27
N LEU A 233 -18.91 17.98 0.32
CA LEU A 233 -17.57 18.50 0.46
C LEU A 233 -17.45 19.52 1.61
N ARG A 234 -18.43 20.44 1.72
CA ARG A 234 -18.49 21.41 2.83
C ARG A 234 -18.71 20.76 4.18
N SER A 235 -19.42 19.65 4.24
CA SER A 235 -19.67 18.93 5.50
C SER A 235 -18.42 18.26 6.06
N ARG A 236 -17.36 18.13 5.26
CA ARG A 236 -16.07 17.50 5.61
C ARG A 236 -14.89 18.41 5.21
N PRO A 237 -14.72 19.55 5.90
CA PRO A 237 -13.69 20.53 5.52
C PRO A 237 -12.28 19.97 5.72
N GLN A 238 -11.29 20.51 4.99
CA GLN A 238 -9.88 20.13 5.14
C GLN A 238 -9.37 20.27 6.57
N GLU A 239 -9.93 21.21 7.31
CA GLU A 239 -9.62 21.45 8.72
C GLU A 239 -9.93 20.25 9.61
N ALA A 240 -10.97 19.46 9.29
CA ALA A 240 -11.31 18.24 10.03
C ALA A 240 -10.18 17.20 9.95
N GLU A 241 -9.62 16.99 8.75
CA GLU A 241 -8.45 16.13 8.59
C GLU A 241 -7.22 16.72 9.29
N ARG A 242 -6.93 18.01 9.08
CA ARG A 242 -5.74 18.66 9.66
C ARG A 242 -5.72 18.54 11.19
N ARG A 243 -6.81 18.87 11.87
CA ARG A 243 -6.89 18.79 13.33
C ARG A 243 -6.76 17.36 13.86
N ALA A 244 -7.39 16.40 13.20
CA ALA A 244 -7.25 15.00 13.57
C ALA A 244 -5.81 14.50 13.38
N VAL A 245 -5.16 14.87 12.27
CA VAL A 245 -3.75 14.54 12.00
C VAL A 245 -2.83 15.15 13.06
N GLU A 246 -3.02 16.43 13.41
CA GLU A 246 -2.26 17.06 14.49
C GLU A 246 -2.46 16.39 15.85
N GLN A 247 -3.68 15.94 16.15
CA GLN A 247 -3.96 15.15 17.35
C GLN A 247 -3.21 13.82 17.36
N VAL A 248 -3.21 13.10 16.25
CA VAL A 248 -2.44 11.82 16.12
C VAL A 248 -0.95 12.08 16.30
N ILE A 249 -0.39 13.11 15.65
CA ILE A 249 1.02 13.49 15.78
C ILE A 249 1.39 13.78 17.24
N ALA A 250 0.59 14.59 17.93
CA ALA A 250 0.82 14.95 19.34
C ALA A 250 0.82 13.73 20.24
N LEU A 251 -0.18 12.83 20.09
CA LEU A 251 -0.29 11.62 20.89
C LEU A 251 0.76 10.57 20.54
N ALA A 252 1.16 10.46 19.27
CA ALA A 252 2.27 9.58 18.86
C ALA A 252 3.60 10.07 19.45
N ALA A 253 3.84 11.39 19.49
CA ALA A 253 5.00 11.96 20.16
C ALA A 253 4.99 11.73 21.69
N GLU A 254 3.82 11.85 22.33
CA GLU A 254 3.63 11.60 23.76
C GLU A 254 3.91 10.14 24.15
N THR A 255 3.43 9.19 23.33
CA THR A 255 3.47 7.75 23.63
C THR A 255 4.68 7.03 23.05
N GLY A 256 5.40 7.66 22.10
CA GLY A 256 6.47 7.02 21.31
C GLY A 256 5.98 5.99 20.28
N ALA A 257 4.66 5.92 20.04
CA ALA A 257 4.05 4.96 19.15
C ALA A 257 4.37 5.21 17.67
N GLN A 258 4.34 4.15 16.87
CA GLN A 258 4.25 4.26 15.41
C GLN A 258 2.80 4.47 15.00
N ALA A 259 2.55 5.55 14.26
CA ALA A 259 1.24 5.84 13.70
C ALA A 259 1.34 6.09 12.18
N HIS A 260 0.25 5.79 11.48
CA HIS A 260 0.15 6.07 10.04
C HIS A 260 -1.21 6.67 9.72
N ILE A 261 -1.21 7.77 8.99
CA ILE A 261 -2.43 8.41 8.52
C ILE A 261 -2.78 7.80 7.16
N VAL A 262 -3.92 7.13 7.09
CA VAL A 262 -4.37 6.52 5.83
C VAL A 262 -5.04 7.55 4.92
N HIS A 263 -5.05 7.32 3.61
CA HIS A 263 -5.84 8.02 2.59
C HIS A 263 -5.93 9.55 2.77
N VAL A 264 -4.82 10.23 3.02
CA VAL A 264 -4.78 11.70 3.14
C VAL A 264 -5.32 12.34 1.88
N SER A 265 -6.43 13.08 2.03
CA SER A 265 -7.06 13.83 0.95
C SER A 265 -6.76 15.33 1.01
N ALA A 266 -6.57 15.90 2.20
CA ALA A 266 -6.38 17.32 2.40
C ALA A 266 -4.90 17.74 2.35
N ALA A 267 -4.57 18.68 1.47
CA ALA A 267 -3.23 19.28 1.40
C ALA A 267 -2.86 20.02 2.69
N ALA A 268 -3.84 20.45 3.48
CA ALA A 268 -3.65 21.08 4.78
C ALA A 268 -2.92 20.16 5.80
N CYS A 269 -2.91 18.82 5.57
CA CYS A 269 -2.19 17.86 6.41
C CYS A 269 -0.68 17.79 6.11
N VAL A 270 -0.23 18.30 4.95
CA VAL A 270 1.15 18.10 4.47
C VAL A 270 2.16 18.77 5.39
N GLU A 271 1.91 20.01 5.79
CA GLU A 271 2.87 20.74 6.64
C GLU A 271 2.97 20.19 8.06
N PRO A 272 1.88 19.86 8.77
CA PRO A 272 1.97 19.14 10.03
C PRO A 272 2.74 17.81 9.94
N LEU A 273 2.52 17.01 8.88
CA LEU A 273 3.25 15.75 8.66
C LEU A 273 4.73 15.99 8.38
N ARG A 274 5.08 17.02 7.59
CA ARG A 274 6.47 17.42 7.33
C ARG A 274 7.19 17.83 8.62
N ALA A 275 6.55 18.66 9.43
CA ALA A 275 7.08 19.10 10.72
C ALA A 275 7.27 17.92 11.70
N ALA A 276 6.30 17.04 11.80
CA ALA A 276 6.37 15.83 12.63
C ALA A 276 7.55 14.94 12.24
N ARG A 277 7.72 14.70 10.92
CA ARG A 277 8.86 13.92 10.40
C ARG A 277 10.20 14.58 10.75
N SER A 278 10.31 15.91 10.58
CA SER A 278 11.53 16.66 10.90
C SER A 278 11.84 16.63 12.41
N ALA A 279 10.82 16.55 13.25
CA ALA A 279 10.93 16.39 14.70
C ALA A 279 11.20 14.95 15.16
N GLY A 280 11.30 13.98 14.22
CA GLY A 280 11.54 12.57 14.54
C GLY A 280 10.34 11.84 15.14
N VAL A 281 9.12 12.39 15.04
CA VAL A 281 7.89 11.69 15.45
C VAL A 281 7.65 10.53 14.49
N ARG A 282 7.33 9.36 15.04
CA ARG A 282 7.13 8.12 14.26
C ARG A 282 5.76 8.11 13.56
N VAL A 283 5.49 9.14 12.75
CA VAL A 283 4.24 9.25 11.97
C VAL A 283 4.57 9.24 10.48
N THR A 284 3.82 8.44 9.73
CA THR A 284 3.86 8.37 8.26
C THR A 284 2.46 8.59 7.70
N ALA A 285 2.33 8.77 6.38
CA ALA A 285 1.05 8.96 5.73
C ALA A 285 1.06 8.44 4.30
N GLU A 286 -0.13 8.08 3.80
CA GLU A 286 -0.37 7.64 2.43
C GLU A 286 -1.52 8.43 1.79
N THR A 287 -1.64 8.35 0.48
CA THR A 287 -2.78 8.90 -0.28
C THR A 287 -3.31 7.86 -1.26
N CYS A 288 -4.33 8.23 -2.05
CA CYS A 288 -5.01 7.31 -2.95
C CYS A 288 -4.99 7.81 -4.41
N PRO A 289 -5.11 6.90 -5.40
CA PRO A 289 -5.19 7.28 -6.81
C PRO A 289 -6.26 8.34 -7.07
N HIS A 290 -7.43 8.22 -6.45
CA HIS A 290 -8.55 9.16 -6.67
C HIS A 290 -8.25 10.57 -6.16
N TYR A 291 -7.46 10.78 -5.11
CA TYR A 291 -7.03 12.12 -4.67
C TYR A 291 -5.93 12.72 -5.55
N LEU A 292 -5.21 11.89 -6.28
CA LEU A 292 -4.12 12.30 -7.17
C LEU A 292 -4.57 12.54 -8.61
N THR A 293 -5.74 12.02 -9.00
CA THR A 293 -6.15 12.01 -10.42
C THR A 293 -7.51 12.62 -10.67
N LEU A 294 -8.37 12.67 -9.66
CA LEU A 294 -9.68 13.33 -9.73
C LEU A 294 -9.68 14.65 -8.96
N SER A 295 -10.64 15.51 -9.28
CA SER A 295 -10.87 16.74 -8.51
C SER A 295 -12.36 16.99 -8.32
N ALA A 296 -12.71 17.81 -7.32
CA ALA A 296 -14.11 18.12 -6.97
C ALA A 296 -14.90 18.65 -8.17
N GLU A 297 -14.25 19.41 -9.03
CA GLU A 297 -14.85 20.01 -10.26
C GLU A 297 -15.23 18.96 -11.32
N GLN A 298 -14.69 17.72 -11.18
CA GLN A 298 -14.94 16.61 -12.11
C GLN A 298 -15.98 15.62 -11.59
N VAL A 299 -16.47 15.80 -10.37
CA VAL A 299 -17.43 14.88 -9.75
C VAL A 299 -18.78 14.99 -10.44
N THR A 300 -19.24 13.89 -11.03
CA THR A 300 -20.49 13.85 -11.79
C THR A 300 -21.54 12.92 -11.19
N GLY A 301 -21.22 12.17 -10.14
CA GLY A 301 -22.18 11.25 -9.53
C GLY A 301 -21.63 10.47 -8.34
N PRO A 302 -22.45 9.63 -7.71
CA PRO A 302 -22.15 8.99 -6.43
C PRO A 302 -21.02 7.95 -6.48
N ALA A 303 -20.60 7.50 -7.67
CA ALA A 303 -19.43 6.64 -7.82
C ALA A 303 -18.12 7.31 -7.34
N TYR A 304 -18.10 8.64 -7.28
CA TYR A 304 -16.97 9.45 -6.79
C TYR A 304 -16.99 9.66 -5.27
N LYS A 305 -18.09 9.30 -4.57
CA LYS A 305 -18.16 9.52 -3.12
C LYS A 305 -17.18 8.63 -2.37
N CYS A 306 -16.31 9.25 -1.58
CA CYS A 306 -15.42 8.61 -0.60
C CYS A 306 -15.25 9.51 0.63
N CYS A 307 -14.75 8.96 1.73
CA CYS A 307 -14.46 9.67 2.96
C CYS A 307 -13.00 9.40 3.37
N PRO A 308 -12.17 10.45 3.47
CA PRO A 308 -12.44 11.88 3.20
C PRO A 308 -12.81 12.15 1.71
N PRO A 309 -13.40 13.33 1.39
CA PRO A 309 -13.86 13.62 0.03
C PRO A 309 -12.72 13.95 -0.95
N ILE A 310 -12.97 13.76 -2.26
CA ILE A 310 -12.13 14.31 -3.33
C ILE A 310 -12.21 15.84 -3.27
N ARG A 311 -11.07 16.52 -3.28
CA ARG A 311 -10.97 17.96 -3.15
C ARG A 311 -10.64 18.65 -4.47
N GLU A 312 -10.48 19.95 -4.45
CA GLU A 312 -10.24 20.80 -5.62
C GLU A 312 -8.91 20.48 -6.33
N ALA A 313 -8.78 20.86 -7.59
CA ALA A 313 -7.60 20.59 -8.41
C ALA A 313 -6.29 21.13 -7.80
N ALA A 314 -6.32 22.32 -7.17
CA ALA A 314 -5.14 22.89 -6.50
C ALA A 314 -4.67 22.04 -5.30
N ASN A 315 -5.60 21.40 -4.59
CA ASN A 315 -5.31 20.45 -3.51
C ASN A 315 -4.64 19.18 -4.04
N ARG A 316 -5.15 18.62 -5.14
CA ARG A 316 -4.54 17.49 -5.84
C ARG A 316 -3.07 17.75 -6.20
N ASP A 317 -2.77 18.92 -6.77
CA ASP A 317 -1.40 19.27 -7.16
C ASP A 317 -0.46 19.44 -5.96
N ALA A 318 -0.98 19.85 -4.79
CA ALA A 318 -0.22 19.88 -3.55
C ALA A 318 0.09 18.46 -3.01
N LEU A 319 -0.83 17.51 -3.15
CA LEU A 319 -0.59 16.09 -2.78
C LEU A 319 0.51 15.46 -3.66
N TRP A 320 0.53 15.73 -4.97
CA TRP A 320 1.61 15.29 -5.85
C TRP A 320 2.98 15.79 -5.40
N ARG A 321 3.08 17.07 -5.01
CA ARG A 321 4.34 17.62 -4.44
C ARG A 321 4.72 16.92 -3.13
N ALA A 322 3.75 16.69 -2.24
CA ALA A 322 3.99 15.99 -0.97
C ALA A 322 4.47 14.55 -1.16
N LEU A 323 3.98 13.87 -2.20
CA LEU A 323 4.40 12.53 -2.58
C LEU A 323 5.84 12.54 -3.13
N ALA A 324 6.16 13.48 -4.03
CA ALA A 324 7.52 13.66 -4.57
C ALA A 324 8.54 13.99 -3.49
N ASP A 325 8.16 14.86 -2.52
CA ASP A 325 8.99 15.26 -1.37
C ASP A 325 9.11 14.12 -0.31
N GLY A 326 8.37 13.02 -0.49
CA GLY A 326 8.35 11.88 0.44
C GLY A 326 7.67 12.18 1.78
N VAL A 327 6.85 13.24 1.88
CA VAL A 327 5.97 13.48 3.05
C VAL A 327 4.87 12.42 3.09
N LEU A 328 4.29 12.12 1.92
CA LEU A 328 3.46 10.95 1.71
C LEU A 328 4.34 9.80 1.22
N MET A 329 4.26 8.64 1.86
CA MET A 329 5.17 7.53 1.59
C MET A 329 4.69 6.55 0.54
N GLY A 330 3.40 6.60 0.19
CA GLY A 330 2.81 5.62 -0.70
C GLY A 330 1.46 6.06 -1.28
N VAL A 331 1.05 5.30 -2.29
CA VAL A 331 -0.25 5.39 -2.95
C VAL A 331 -0.89 4.02 -2.90
N VAL A 332 -2.06 3.92 -2.29
CA VAL A 332 -2.85 2.69 -2.10
C VAL A 332 -4.27 2.93 -2.57
N SER A 333 -4.97 1.87 -2.98
CA SER A 333 -6.24 2.05 -3.68
C SER A 333 -7.37 2.59 -2.82
N ASP A 334 -7.37 2.28 -1.53
CA ASP A 334 -8.58 2.35 -0.70
C ASP A 334 -9.79 1.75 -1.44
N HIS A 335 -9.54 0.59 -2.08
CA HIS A 335 -10.59 -0.14 -2.79
C HIS A 335 -11.70 -0.51 -1.80
N SER A 336 -12.81 0.21 -1.90
CA SER A 336 -13.95 0.10 -0.98
C SER A 336 -15.26 -0.01 -1.77
N PRO A 337 -15.49 -1.18 -2.39
CA PRO A 337 -16.64 -1.42 -3.26
C PRO A 337 -17.94 -1.60 -2.48
N SER A 338 -19.04 -1.31 -3.13
CA SER A 338 -20.40 -1.60 -2.70
C SER A 338 -21.26 -2.00 -3.88
N THR A 339 -22.48 -2.48 -3.60
CA THR A 339 -23.46 -2.76 -4.64
C THR A 339 -23.99 -1.46 -5.30
N PRO A 340 -24.42 -1.49 -6.56
CA PRO A 340 -24.89 -0.30 -7.28
C PRO A 340 -26.08 0.42 -6.62
N ASP A 341 -26.96 -0.32 -5.95
CA ASP A 341 -28.14 0.23 -5.25
C ASP A 341 -27.76 1.14 -4.07
N LEU A 342 -26.58 1.01 -3.51
CA LEU A 342 -26.04 1.89 -2.46
C LEU A 342 -25.45 3.21 -3.02
N LYS A 343 -25.27 3.31 -4.32
CA LYS A 343 -24.79 4.52 -5.02
C LYS A 343 -25.97 5.38 -5.50
N VAL A 344 -26.83 5.75 -4.56
CA VAL A 344 -27.98 6.62 -4.85
C VAL A 344 -27.52 8.03 -5.28
N PRO A 345 -28.31 8.79 -6.08
CA PRO A 345 -27.89 10.11 -6.59
C PRO A 345 -27.62 11.16 -5.50
N ASP A 346 -28.21 11.02 -4.34
CA ASP A 346 -28.03 11.91 -3.20
C ASP A 346 -26.68 11.61 -2.50
N PHE A 347 -25.75 12.57 -2.53
CA PHE A 347 -24.44 12.41 -1.89
C PHE A 347 -24.52 12.32 -0.36
N ALA A 348 -25.58 12.84 0.27
CA ALA A 348 -25.77 12.64 1.71
C ALA A 348 -26.05 11.17 2.04
N ALA A 349 -26.90 10.52 1.24
CA ALA A 349 -27.37 9.16 1.45
C ALA A 349 -26.50 8.08 0.78
N ALA A 350 -25.78 8.39 -0.31
CA ALA A 350 -24.98 7.42 -1.04
C ALA A 350 -23.88 6.80 -0.15
N TRP A 351 -23.62 5.51 -0.32
CA TRP A 351 -22.50 4.84 0.34
C TRP A 351 -21.16 5.35 -0.18
N GLY A 352 -20.21 5.70 0.72
CA GLY A 352 -18.86 6.10 0.38
C GLY A 352 -17.98 4.90 0.01
N GLY A 353 -17.00 5.13 -0.87
CA GLY A 353 -16.01 4.13 -1.29
C GLY A 353 -15.89 4.04 -2.81
N ILE A 354 -14.65 3.88 -3.27
CA ILE A 354 -14.29 3.84 -4.70
C ILE A 354 -13.72 2.47 -5.04
N SER A 355 -14.16 1.88 -6.16
CA SER A 355 -13.58 0.66 -6.72
C SER A 355 -12.49 1.02 -7.71
N SER A 356 -11.23 0.71 -7.41
CA SER A 356 -10.07 1.13 -8.22
C SER A 356 -8.92 0.14 -8.29
N LEU A 357 -8.95 -0.96 -7.53
CA LEU A 357 -7.82 -1.89 -7.36
C LEU A 357 -7.19 -2.34 -8.68
N GLN A 358 -7.99 -2.73 -9.68
CA GLN A 358 -7.47 -3.18 -10.98
C GLN A 358 -6.88 -2.06 -11.84
N VAL A 359 -7.38 -0.84 -11.69
CA VAL A 359 -6.99 0.30 -12.54
C VAL A 359 -6.03 1.27 -11.82
N GLY A 360 -5.65 0.97 -10.57
CA GLY A 360 -4.83 1.87 -9.76
C GLY A 360 -3.50 2.23 -10.40
N LEU A 361 -2.76 1.24 -10.92
CA LEU A 361 -1.47 1.49 -11.61
C LEU A 361 -1.64 2.36 -12.87
N PRO A 362 -2.50 2.02 -13.85
CA PRO A 362 -2.69 2.87 -15.03
C PRO A 362 -3.22 4.28 -14.68
N VAL A 363 -4.08 4.41 -13.68
CA VAL A 363 -4.60 5.70 -13.22
C VAL A 363 -3.46 6.57 -12.69
N VAL A 364 -2.65 6.05 -11.78
CA VAL A 364 -1.50 6.78 -11.23
C VAL A 364 -0.45 7.05 -12.30
N TRP A 365 -0.13 6.06 -13.15
CA TRP A 365 0.87 6.21 -14.20
C TRP A 365 0.49 7.28 -15.23
N THR A 366 -0.77 7.34 -15.65
CA THR A 366 -1.26 8.35 -16.60
C THR A 366 -0.95 9.78 -16.14
N GLU A 367 -1.22 10.08 -14.88
CA GLU A 367 -0.95 11.40 -14.29
C GLU A 367 0.54 11.58 -13.93
N ALA A 368 1.21 10.55 -13.42
CA ALA A 368 2.63 10.60 -13.06
C ALA A 368 3.50 10.95 -14.26
N ARG A 369 3.33 10.24 -15.39
CA ARG A 369 4.11 10.51 -16.61
C ARG A 369 3.86 11.92 -17.16
N ALA A 370 2.61 12.40 -17.10
CA ALA A 370 2.28 13.75 -17.54
C ALA A 370 2.94 14.84 -16.67
N ARG A 371 3.29 14.50 -15.43
CA ARG A 371 3.99 15.36 -14.47
C ARG A 371 5.51 15.17 -14.49
N GLY A 372 6.03 14.26 -15.33
CA GLY A 372 7.47 14.01 -15.49
C GLY A 372 8.05 13.01 -14.49
N TYR A 373 7.22 12.25 -13.75
CA TYR A 373 7.68 11.16 -12.90
C TYR A 373 7.89 9.86 -13.69
N GLY A 374 8.88 9.06 -13.29
CA GLY A 374 9.23 7.80 -13.91
C GLY A 374 8.61 6.57 -13.23
N LEU A 375 8.80 5.40 -13.85
CA LEU A 375 8.34 4.13 -13.28
C LEU A 375 8.99 3.82 -11.93
N ALA A 376 10.23 4.23 -11.70
CA ALA A 376 10.90 4.07 -10.40
C ALA A 376 10.18 4.83 -9.28
N ASP A 377 9.62 6.02 -9.57
CA ASP A 377 8.82 6.77 -8.61
C ASP A 377 7.52 6.03 -8.29
N VAL A 378 6.82 5.54 -9.33
CA VAL A 378 5.56 4.79 -9.17
C VAL A 378 5.78 3.50 -8.37
N VAL A 379 6.86 2.75 -8.63
CA VAL A 379 7.24 1.55 -7.87
C VAL A 379 7.51 1.90 -6.40
N ARG A 380 8.26 2.98 -6.15
CA ARG A 380 8.51 3.43 -4.77
C ARG A 380 7.19 3.71 -4.03
N TRP A 381 6.21 4.34 -4.69
CA TRP A 381 4.93 4.72 -4.08
C TRP A 381 3.93 3.57 -3.98
N MET A 382 3.87 2.66 -4.96
CA MET A 382 2.82 1.63 -5.05
C MET A 382 3.33 0.20 -4.74
N ALA A 383 4.62 0.04 -4.46
CA ALA A 383 5.19 -1.26 -4.10
C ALA A 383 6.02 -1.17 -2.82
N GLU A 384 7.15 -0.43 -2.84
CA GLU A 384 8.09 -0.40 -1.72
C GLU A 384 7.52 0.25 -0.46
N GLY A 385 6.83 1.40 -0.62
CA GLY A 385 6.21 2.13 0.48
C GLY A 385 5.19 1.27 1.23
N PRO A 386 4.14 0.78 0.55
CA PRO A 386 3.12 -0.08 1.15
C PRO A 386 3.67 -1.39 1.74
N ALA A 387 4.63 -2.05 1.07
CA ALA A 387 5.27 -3.26 1.59
C ALA A 387 5.99 -3.00 2.92
N ARG A 388 6.74 -1.89 3.00
CA ARG A 388 7.42 -1.47 4.22
C ARG A 388 6.44 -1.13 5.34
N LEU A 389 5.34 -0.42 5.03
CA LEU A 389 4.29 -0.10 5.99
C LEU A 389 3.67 -1.36 6.60
N ALA A 390 3.34 -2.33 5.76
CA ALA A 390 2.71 -3.58 6.18
C ALA A 390 3.69 -4.57 6.85
N GLY A 391 4.98 -4.25 6.94
CA GLY A 391 5.99 -5.13 7.50
C GLY A 391 6.22 -6.41 6.68
N LEU A 392 6.19 -6.29 5.35
CA LEU A 392 6.35 -7.37 4.38
C LEU A 392 7.71 -7.29 3.68
N PRO A 393 8.82 -7.69 4.32
CA PRO A 393 10.18 -7.41 3.86
C PRO A 393 10.56 -8.13 2.56
N TYR A 394 9.82 -9.14 2.14
CA TYR A 394 10.09 -9.90 0.92
C TYR A 394 9.27 -9.45 -0.28
N LYS A 395 8.45 -8.40 -0.14
CA LYS A 395 7.54 -7.87 -1.15
C LYS A 395 7.96 -6.49 -1.68
N GLY A 396 7.42 -6.11 -2.82
CA GLY A 396 7.47 -4.74 -3.36
C GLY A 396 8.79 -4.30 -3.99
N ALA A 397 9.77 -5.20 -4.18
CA ALA A 397 11.07 -4.84 -4.77
C ALA A 397 11.70 -6.00 -5.57
N ILE A 398 12.31 -5.69 -6.72
CA ILE A 398 13.18 -6.64 -7.44
C ILE A 398 14.57 -6.57 -6.82
N ARG A 399 14.86 -7.52 -5.93
CA ARG A 399 16.18 -7.70 -5.29
C ARG A 399 16.39 -9.16 -4.93
N VAL A 400 17.64 -9.59 -4.87
CA VAL A 400 17.98 -10.96 -4.45
C VAL A 400 17.39 -11.25 -3.08
N GLY A 401 16.79 -12.42 -2.93
CA GLY A 401 16.11 -12.86 -1.71
C GLY A 401 14.68 -12.35 -1.54
N ALA A 402 14.15 -11.51 -2.42
CA ALA A 402 12.72 -11.17 -2.43
C ALA A 402 11.90 -12.27 -3.13
N ASP A 403 10.60 -12.30 -2.85
CA ASP A 403 9.67 -13.13 -3.61
C ASP A 403 9.67 -12.69 -5.08
N ALA A 404 9.62 -13.65 -5.99
CA ALA A 404 9.61 -13.38 -7.43
C ALA A 404 8.23 -12.92 -7.91
N ASP A 405 7.72 -11.87 -7.27
CA ASP A 405 6.51 -11.17 -7.66
C ASP A 405 6.86 -10.09 -8.67
N LEU A 406 6.43 -10.28 -9.92
CA LEU A 406 6.89 -9.49 -11.04
C LEU A 406 5.71 -9.04 -11.91
N VAL A 407 5.88 -7.92 -12.60
CA VAL A 407 4.86 -7.35 -13.51
C VAL A 407 5.53 -6.87 -14.80
N ALA A 408 5.12 -7.44 -15.94
CA ALA A 408 5.42 -6.87 -17.26
C ALA A 408 4.41 -5.75 -17.54
N PHE A 409 4.89 -4.54 -17.67
CA PHE A 409 4.06 -3.35 -17.81
C PHE A 409 4.37 -2.59 -19.10
N ASP A 410 3.34 -2.31 -19.89
CA ASP A 410 3.47 -1.53 -21.13
C ASP A 410 3.02 -0.08 -20.86
N PRO A 411 3.97 0.85 -20.61
CA PRO A 411 3.65 2.21 -20.17
C PRO A 411 3.03 3.08 -21.27
N ASP A 412 3.17 2.68 -22.53
CA ASP A 412 2.75 3.48 -23.70
C ASP A 412 1.43 3.00 -24.30
N ALA A 413 1.02 1.77 -24.02
CA ALA A 413 -0.27 1.27 -24.46
C ALA A 413 -1.40 2.01 -23.75
N GLU A 414 -2.45 2.34 -24.52
CA GLU A 414 -3.63 3.06 -24.01
C GLU A 414 -4.88 2.19 -24.11
N PHE A 415 -5.80 2.40 -23.19
CA PHE A 415 -7.11 1.76 -23.21
C PHE A 415 -8.17 2.67 -22.58
N THR A 416 -9.44 2.36 -22.85
CA THR A 416 -10.57 3.00 -22.19
C THR A 416 -11.13 2.05 -21.14
N VAL A 417 -11.34 2.53 -19.92
CA VAL A 417 -11.89 1.73 -18.82
C VAL A 417 -13.34 1.36 -19.09
N ASP A 418 -13.62 0.08 -19.20
CA ASP A 418 -14.96 -0.48 -19.17
C ASP A 418 -15.17 -1.22 -17.85
N VAL A 419 -16.02 -0.68 -16.98
CA VAL A 419 -16.28 -1.28 -15.66
C VAL A 419 -16.88 -2.68 -15.75
N THR A 420 -17.52 -3.05 -16.86
CA THR A 420 -18.10 -4.38 -17.07
C THR A 420 -17.04 -5.43 -17.41
N ALA A 421 -15.87 -4.99 -17.87
CA ALA A 421 -14.71 -5.85 -18.16
C ALA A 421 -13.74 -6.00 -16.97
N LEU A 422 -13.96 -5.25 -15.89
CA LEU A 422 -13.13 -5.38 -14.68
C LEU A 422 -13.53 -6.63 -13.87
N HIS A 423 -12.57 -7.15 -13.13
CA HIS A 423 -12.80 -8.31 -12.26
C HIS A 423 -13.45 -7.95 -10.91
N HIS A 424 -13.68 -6.68 -10.64
CA HIS A 424 -14.47 -6.24 -9.47
C HIS A 424 -15.82 -6.91 -9.46
N ARG A 425 -16.34 -7.28 -8.29
CA ARG A 425 -17.66 -7.93 -8.20
C ARG A 425 -18.79 -7.04 -8.74
N ASN A 426 -18.74 -5.75 -8.45
CA ASN A 426 -19.75 -4.79 -8.84
C ASN A 426 -19.20 -3.82 -9.90
N PRO A 427 -19.88 -3.62 -11.02
CA PRO A 427 -19.40 -2.78 -12.12
C PRO A 427 -19.63 -1.29 -11.84
N VAL A 428 -19.06 -0.79 -10.73
CA VAL A 428 -19.17 0.62 -10.31
C VAL A 428 -17.78 1.17 -10.06
N SER A 429 -17.39 2.20 -10.83
CA SER A 429 -16.14 2.94 -10.61
C SER A 429 -16.23 4.33 -11.23
N PRO A 430 -15.65 5.39 -10.62
CA PRO A 430 -15.59 6.72 -11.21
C PRO A 430 -14.71 6.77 -12.46
N TYR A 431 -13.93 5.74 -12.70
CA TYR A 431 -13.01 5.65 -13.84
C TYR A 431 -13.66 5.09 -15.11
N HIS A 432 -14.96 4.73 -15.11
CA HIS A 432 -15.64 4.26 -16.32
C HIS A 432 -15.56 5.30 -17.44
N GLY A 433 -15.14 4.85 -18.64
CA GLY A 433 -14.94 5.72 -19.80
C GLY A 433 -13.64 6.53 -19.79
N ALA A 434 -12.85 6.49 -18.71
CA ALA A 434 -11.55 7.16 -18.66
C ALA A 434 -10.56 6.51 -19.64
N ARG A 435 -9.84 7.34 -20.42
CA ARG A 435 -8.72 6.89 -21.25
C ARG A 435 -7.44 6.93 -20.43
N LEU A 436 -6.83 5.78 -20.25
CA LEU A 436 -5.64 5.60 -19.43
C LEU A 436 -4.48 5.06 -20.26
N ALA A 437 -3.28 5.44 -19.88
CA ALA A 437 -2.04 4.84 -20.36
C ALA A 437 -1.50 3.84 -19.35
N GLY A 438 -0.83 2.81 -19.87
CA GLY A 438 -0.25 1.76 -19.06
C GLY A 438 -1.12 0.52 -19.00
N VAL A 439 -0.60 -0.58 -19.55
CA VAL A 439 -1.29 -1.88 -19.56
C VAL A 439 -0.41 -2.93 -18.87
N VAL A 440 -0.96 -3.61 -17.89
CA VAL A 440 -0.34 -4.81 -17.32
C VAL A 440 -0.47 -5.95 -18.32
N ARG A 441 0.68 -6.50 -18.76
CA ARG A 441 0.72 -7.60 -19.74
C ARG A 441 0.74 -8.96 -19.07
N THR A 442 1.53 -9.08 -18.00
CA THR A 442 1.66 -10.32 -17.23
C THR A 442 1.98 -9.99 -15.79
N THR A 443 1.36 -10.71 -14.89
CA THR A 443 1.67 -10.67 -13.45
C THR A 443 2.13 -12.06 -13.03
N TRP A 444 3.31 -12.14 -12.41
CA TRP A 444 3.84 -13.35 -11.80
C TRP A 444 3.74 -13.24 -10.27
N LEU A 445 3.28 -14.30 -9.65
CA LEU A 445 3.29 -14.49 -8.21
C LEU A 445 4.29 -15.60 -7.87
N ARG A 446 5.39 -15.25 -7.21
CA ARG A 446 6.50 -16.17 -6.91
C ARG A 446 6.96 -16.96 -8.14
N GLY A 447 7.25 -16.23 -9.21
CA GLY A 447 7.77 -16.79 -10.48
C GLY A 447 6.75 -17.52 -11.35
N SER A 448 5.51 -17.69 -10.92
CA SER A 448 4.46 -18.31 -11.73
C SER A 448 3.47 -17.27 -12.24
N PRO A 449 3.10 -17.26 -13.53
CA PRO A 449 2.05 -16.38 -14.02
C PRO A 449 0.75 -16.61 -13.24
N VAL A 450 0.06 -15.52 -12.88
CA VAL A 450 -1.23 -15.64 -12.17
C VAL A 450 -2.29 -16.16 -13.12
N ASP A 451 -2.86 -17.30 -12.77
CA ASP A 451 -3.99 -17.92 -13.49
C ASP A 451 -5.31 -17.51 -12.83
N PRO A 452 -6.24 -16.83 -13.56
CA PRO A 452 -7.56 -16.49 -13.05
C PRO A 452 -8.42 -17.70 -12.65
N ALA A 453 -8.08 -18.91 -13.12
CA ALA A 453 -8.79 -20.14 -12.78
C ALA A 453 -8.19 -20.89 -11.57
N ALA A 454 -6.95 -20.58 -11.19
CA ALA A 454 -6.22 -21.32 -10.15
C ALA A 454 -5.66 -20.40 -9.07
N PRO A 455 -6.38 -20.19 -7.95
CA PRO A 455 -5.89 -19.37 -6.86
C PRO A 455 -4.64 -19.98 -6.19
N ARG A 456 -3.54 -19.21 -6.12
CA ARG A 456 -2.25 -19.62 -5.52
C ARG A 456 -1.75 -18.63 -4.46
N GLY A 457 -2.54 -17.63 -4.11
CA GLY A 457 -2.22 -16.65 -3.08
C GLY A 457 -2.12 -17.29 -1.70
N ARG A 458 -1.16 -16.82 -0.90
CA ARG A 458 -0.93 -17.23 0.48
C ARG A 458 -1.48 -16.19 1.44
N LEU A 459 -1.83 -16.65 2.64
CA LEU A 459 -2.16 -15.76 3.74
C LEU A 459 -0.89 -15.41 4.50
N LEU A 460 -0.50 -14.14 4.43
CA LEU A 460 0.76 -13.67 4.98
C LEU A 460 0.62 -13.27 6.46
N ARG A 461 1.74 -13.28 7.15
CA ARG A 461 1.91 -12.70 8.49
C ARG A 461 3.00 -11.65 8.44
N ARG A 462 2.89 -10.61 9.25
CA ARG A 462 3.92 -9.57 9.39
C ARG A 462 5.29 -10.19 9.68
N GLY A 463 6.32 -9.78 8.95
CA GLY A 463 7.70 -10.24 9.11
C GLY A 463 8.01 -11.65 8.59
N ALA A 464 7.00 -12.44 8.22
CA ALA A 464 7.18 -13.80 7.69
C ALA A 464 7.14 -13.82 6.15
N ARG A 465 7.70 -14.91 5.58
CA ARG A 465 7.59 -15.23 4.15
C ARG A 465 6.41 -16.14 3.90
#